data_ab411f5fa797be0517c07af147927647
#
_entry.id   ab411f5fa797be0517c07af147927647
#
_cell.length_a   1.000
_cell.length_b   1.000
_cell.length_c   1.000
_cell.angle_alpha   90.00
_cell.angle_beta   90.00
_cell.angle_gamma   90.00
#
_symmetry.space_group_name_H-M   'P 1'
#
loop_
_entity.id
_entity.type
_entity.pdbx_description
1 polymer ?
#
loop_
_entity_poly.entity_id
_entity_poly.type
_entity_poly.pdbx_seq_one_letter_code
_entity_poly.pdbx_strand_id
1 'polypeptide(L)'
;MLPDGLRFDRRSFLRGATGAGALLAFGGALPLGACAFARASDAPADLAVLSPRAWATLACFADHAVPRGGAFEAGASDVGVAGLVDRWLAGADPYLITDLRRGLALLEWGPLLLGFAARPLTALPPESAEAYLASLATSRLDFARQLYTALSELCMLAFYSTLSAWRAIGYDGPIVLGLAKSAEWERR
;
A
#
# COMPACT_ATOMS: atom_id res chain seq x y z
N MET A 1 19.95 10.75 -32.64
CA MET A 1 20.31 11.99 -31.93
C MET A 1 19.62 11.92 -30.59
N LEU A 2 20.36 11.42 -29.56
CA LEU A 2 19.87 11.23 -28.19
C LEU A 2 20.15 12.53 -27.40
N PRO A 3 19.23 13.02 -26.55
CA PRO A 3 19.49 14.20 -25.75
C PRO A 3 20.48 13.85 -24.62
N ASP A 4 21.60 14.53 -24.64
CA ASP A 4 22.56 14.60 -23.53
C ASP A 4 21.90 15.24 -22.32
N GLY A 5 21.85 14.53 -21.19
CA GLY A 5 21.41 15.18 -19.96
C GLY A 5 21.07 14.30 -18.77
N LEU A 6 21.80 13.22 -18.52
CA LEU A 6 21.81 12.58 -17.19
C LEU A 6 23.22 12.12 -16.83
N ARG A 7 24.13 13.08 -16.67
CA ARG A 7 25.38 12.83 -15.96
C ARG A 7 25.07 12.88 -14.45
N PHE A 8 24.92 11.71 -13.85
CA PHE A 8 24.97 11.57 -12.39
C PHE A 8 26.38 11.91 -11.93
N ASP A 9 26.59 13.17 -11.57
CA ASP A 9 27.86 13.60 -10.96
C ASP A 9 27.87 13.20 -9.48
N ARG A 10 28.92 12.47 -9.07
CA ARG A 10 29.15 12.04 -7.68
C ARG A 10 29.11 13.21 -6.67
N ARG A 11 29.43 14.41 -7.11
CA ARG A 11 29.35 15.63 -6.29
C ARG A 11 27.92 16.05 -5.99
N SER A 12 26.99 15.87 -6.94
CA SER A 12 25.56 16.16 -6.75
C SER A 12 24.93 15.18 -5.77
N PHE A 13 25.33 13.90 -5.82
CA PHE A 13 24.90 12.88 -4.88
C PHE A 13 25.39 13.17 -3.45
N LEU A 14 26.66 13.54 -3.28
CA LEU A 14 27.22 13.86 -1.96
C LEU A 14 26.65 15.16 -1.37
N ARG A 15 26.33 16.17 -2.18
CA ARG A 15 25.63 17.37 -1.72
C ARG A 15 24.18 17.08 -1.29
N GLY A 16 23.49 16.14 -1.94
CA GLY A 16 22.18 15.66 -1.52
C GLY A 16 22.25 14.88 -0.20
N ALA A 17 23.26 14.04 -0.03
CA ALA A 17 23.46 13.23 1.17
C ALA A 17 23.81 14.06 2.42
N THR A 18 24.59 15.15 2.28
CA THR A 18 24.89 16.07 3.39
C THR A 18 23.68 16.92 3.76
N GLY A 19 22.79 17.26 2.82
CA GLY A 19 21.51 17.93 3.11
C GLY A 19 20.52 17.04 3.88
N ALA A 20 20.46 15.75 3.57
CA ALA A 20 19.60 14.81 4.26
C ALA A 20 20.02 14.55 5.72
N GLY A 21 21.33 14.56 6.01
CA GLY A 21 21.84 14.42 7.37
C GLY A 21 21.52 15.61 8.29
N ALA A 22 21.43 16.82 7.75
CA ALA A 22 21.10 18.03 8.52
C ALA A 22 19.60 18.12 8.85
N LEU A 23 18.71 17.54 8.03
CA LEU A 23 17.26 17.54 8.27
C LEU A 23 16.83 16.56 9.39
N LEU A 24 17.64 15.55 9.69
CA LEU A 24 17.38 14.63 10.79
C LEU A 24 17.68 15.22 12.18
N ALA A 25 18.48 16.31 12.23
CA ALA A 25 18.84 16.98 13.49
C ALA A 25 17.85 18.08 13.93
N PHE A 26 16.98 18.56 13.03
CA PHE A 26 15.92 19.51 13.36
C PHE A 26 14.62 18.78 13.58
N GLY A 27 14.46 18.16 14.76
CA GLY A 27 13.20 17.63 15.29
C GLY A 27 12.18 18.75 15.61
N GLY A 28 11.94 19.63 14.66
CA GLY A 28 10.85 20.61 14.75
C GLY A 28 9.54 19.94 14.36
N ALA A 29 8.54 19.96 15.26
CA ALA A 29 7.16 19.57 15.00
C ALA A 29 6.60 20.44 13.87
N LEU A 30 6.74 19.95 12.61
CA LEU A 30 5.96 20.48 11.50
C LEU A 30 4.50 20.05 11.71
N PRO A 31 3.51 20.93 11.45
CA PRO A 31 2.12 20.53 11.51
C PRO A 31 1.90 19.38 10.54
N LEU A 32 1.67 18.21 11.10
CA LEU A 32 1.32 17.00 10.35
C LEU A 32 -0.04 17.25 9.72
N GLY A 33 -0.06 17.73 8.49
CA GLY A 33 -1.26 17.65 7.66
C GLY A 33 -1.74 16.21 7.74
N ALA A 34 -2.92 15.99 8.24
CA ALA A 34 -3.48 14.69 8.44
C ALA A 34 -3.59 13.99 7.08
N CYS A 35 -2.66 13.09 6.80
CA CYS A 35 -2.86 12.12 5.73
C CYS A 35 -4.08 11.28 6.11
N ALA A 36 -5.03 11.13 5.19
CA ALA A 36 -6.17 10.22 5.36
C ALA A 36 -5.73 8.75 5.36
N PHE A 37 -4.43 8.49 5.13
CA PHE A 37 -3.87 7.15 5.06
C PHE A 37 -3.47 6.63 6.44
N ALA A 38 -3.61 5.32 6.62
CA ALA A 38 -3.23 4.60 7.82
C ALA A 38 -1.77 4.88 8.22
N ARG A 39 -1.55 5.11 9.50
CA ARG A 39 -0.22 5.29 10.09
C ARG A 39 0.26 3.98 10.71
N ALA A 40 1.56 3.84 10.89
CA ALA A 40 2.11 2.69 11.61
C ALA A 40 1.58 2.59 13.05
N SER A 41 1.17 3.72 13.66
CA SER A 41 0.50 3.77 14.97
C SER A 41 -0.92 3.20 14.98
N ASP A 42 -1.57 3.13 13.81
CA ASP A 42 -2.94 2.65 13.66
C ASP A 42 -2.98 1.15 13.36
N ALA A 43 -1.81 0.54 13.23
CA ALA A 43 -1.67 -0.88 12.98
C ALA A 43 -2.21 -1.70 14.16
N PRO A 44 -2.95 -2.79 13.90
CA PRO A 44 -3.37 -3.73 14.93
C PRO A 44 -2.19 -4.26 15.74
N ALA A 45 -2.39 -4.49 17.03
CA ALA A 45 -1.35 -5.05 17.91
C ALA A 45 -1.06 -6.54 17.63
N ASP A 46 -1.98 -7.23 16.99
CA ASP A 46 -1.99 -8.68 16.71
C ASP A 46 -1.65 -9.03 15.26
N LEU A 47 -0.79 -8.22 14.61
CA LEU A 47 -0.30 -8.53 13.26
C LEU A 47 0.42 -9.88 13.25
N ALA A 48 0.01 -10.75 12.32
CA ALA A 48 0.54 -12.10 12.21
C ALA A 48 1.92 -12.13 11.54
N VAL A 49 2.11 -11.31 10.50
CA VAL A 49 3.27 -11.37 9.61
C VAL A 49 3.88 -10.00 9.32
N LEU A 50 3.06 -9.00 9.05
CA LEU A 50 3.53 -7.67 8.66
C LEU A 50 4.04 -6.89 9.86
N SER A 51 5.07 -6.05 9.65
CA SER A 51 5.40 -5.02 10.63
C SER A 51 4.37 -3.89 10.58
N PRO A 52 4.22 -3.08 11.65
CA PRO A 52 3.29 -1.94 11.66
C PRO A 52 3.49 -0.99 10.47
N ARG A 53 4.75 -0.75 10.07
CA ARG A 53 5.05 0.08 8.90
C ARG A 53 4.63 -0.59 7.60
N ALA A 54 4.94 -1.87 7.40
CA ALA A 54 4.54 -2.60 6.20
C ALA A 54 3.01 -2.67 6.08
N TRP A 55 2.31 -2.85 7.19
CA TRP A 55 0.85 -2.79 7.25
C TRP A 55 0.33 -1.41 6.82
N ALA A 56 0.88 -0.31 7.36
CA ALA A 56 0.47 1.04 6.99
C ALA A 56 0.73 1.35 5.50
N THR A 57 1.87 0.90 4.97
CA THR A 57 2.20 1.03 3.54
C THR A 57 1.19 0.27 2.68
N LEU A 58 0.83 -0.96 3.07
CA LEU A 58 -0.17 -1.77 2.38
C LEU A 58 -1.56 -1.14 2.47
N ALA A 59 -1.95 -0.61 3.63
CA ALA A 59 -3.24 0.07 3.83
C ALA A 59 -3.33 1.34 2.95
N CYS A 60 -2.26 2.14 2.89
CA CYS A 60 -2.17 3.30 2.01
C CYS A 60 -2.34 2.90 0.53
N PHE A 61 -1.69 1.83 0.09
CA PHE A 61 -1.84 1.33 -1.27
C PHE A 61 -3.25 0.76 -1.52
N ALA A 62 -3.83 0.06 -0.55
CA ALA A 62 -5.16 -0.51 -0.66
C ALA A 62 -6.23 0.57 -0.84
N ASP A 63 -6.13 1.69 -0.11
CA ASP A 63 -7.04 2.83 -0.27
C ASP A 63 -6.89 3.53 -1.63
N HIS A 64 -5.69 3.51 -2.23
CA HIS A 64 -5.48 3.93 -3.61
C HIS A 64 -6.16 2.99 -4.60
N ALA A 65 -6.00 1.66 -4.41
CA ALA A 65 -6.55 0.66 -5.30
C ALA A 65 -8.09 0.55 -5.22
N VAL A 66 -8.66 0.72 -4.01
CA VAL A 66 -10.11 0.66 -3.73
C VAL A 66 -10.50 1.86 -2.87
N PRO A 67 -10.64 3.05 -3.48
CA PRO A 67 -10.99 4.25 -2.76
C PRO A 67 -12.45 4.22 -2.28
N ARG A 68 -12.71 4.86 -1.14
CA ARG A 68 -14.07 5.06 -0.62
C ARG A 68 -14.88 5.95 -1.58
N GLY A 69 -16.13 5.59 -1.81
CA GLY A 69 -17.03 6.37 -2.66
C GLY A 69 -16.70 6.31 -4.16
N GLY A 70 -15.85 5.36 -4.58
CA GLY A 70 -15.57 5.06 -5.97
C GLY A 70 -16.67 4.18 -6.59
N ALA A 71 -16.31 3.01 -7.11
CA ALA A 71 -17.27 2.02 -7.60
C ALA A 71 -18.10 1.38 -6.47
N PHE A 72 -17.58 1.45 -5.24
CA PHE A 72 -18.23 0.96 -4.02
C PHE A 72 -18.33 2.09 -3.00
N GLU A 73 -19.36 2.05 -2.14
CA GLU A 73 -19.50 2.99 -1.03
C GLU A 73 -18.37 2.81 -0.01
N ALA A 74 -18.07 1.53 0.34
CA ALA A 74 -16.98 1.18 1.24
C ALA A 74 -15.66 1.08 0.48
N GLY A 75 -14.59 1.70 1.01
CA GLY A 75 -13.22 1.56 0.54
C GLY A 75 -12.46 0.42 1.23
N ALA A 76 -11.18 0.24 0.85
CA ALA A 76 -10.34 -0.83 1.38
C ALA A 76 -10.16 -0.77 2.90
N SER A 77 -9.97 0.41 3.46
CA SER A 77 -9.84 0.61 4.92
C SER A 77 -11.13 0.27 5.67
N ASP A 78 -12.32 0.51 5.09
CA ASP A 78 -13.60 0.21 5.74
C ASP A 78 -13.81 -1.29 5.98
N VAL A 79 -13.27 -2.12 5.10
CA VAL A 79 -13.36 -3.59 5.19
C VAL A 79 -12.08 -4.22 5.75
N GLY A 80 -11.07 -3.42 6.06
CA GLY A 80 -9.83 -3.86 6.68
C GLY A 80 -8.95 -4.73 5.78
N VAL A 81 -8.81 -4.37 4.49
CA VAL A 81 -8.06 -5.14 3.48
C VAL A 81 -6.65 -5.49 3.94
N ALA A 82 -5.89 -4.53 4.51
CA ALA A 82 -4.52 -4.79 4.95
C ALA A 82 -4.43 -5.85 6.07
N GLY A 83 -5.41 -5.87 6.98
CA GLY A 83 -5.51 -6.90 8.01
C GLY A 83 -5.95 -8.26 7.46
N LEU A 84 -6.80 -8.30 6.43
CA LEU A 84 -7.14 -9.54 5.74
C LEU A 84 -5.92 -10.16 5.08
N VAL A 85 -5.15 -9.36 4.35
CA VAL A 85 -3.90 -9.79 3.71
C VAL A 85 -2.91 -10.31 4.73
N ASP A 86 -2.71 -9.62 5.87
CA ASP A 86 -1.80 -10.06 6.92
C ASP A 86 -2.18 -11.46 7.45
N ARG A 87 -3.47 -11.71 7.69
CA ARG A 87 -3.96 -13.03 8.11
C ARG A 87 -3.76 -14.12 7.05
N TRP A 88 -3.95 -13.81 5.77
CA TRP A 88 -3.69 -14.78 4.69
C TRP A 88 -2.22 -15.15 4.59
N LEU A 89 -1.34 -14.17 4.83
CA LEU A 89 0.11 -14.40 4.82
C LEU A 89 0.58 -15.30 5.97
N ALA A 90 -0.17 -15.46 7.04
CA ALA A 90 0.20 -16.35 8.15
C ALA A 90 0.37 -17.82 7.73
N GLY A 91 -0.29 -18.24 6.65
CA GLY A 91 -0.18 -19.58 6.07
C GLY A 91 0.58 -19.65 4.75
N ALA A 92 1.18 -18.53 4.29
CA ALA A 92 1.84 -18.45 2.99
C ALA A 92 3.30 -18.93 3.06
N ASP A 93 3.87 -19.19 1.86
CA ASP A 93 5.27 -19.53 1.73
C ASP A 93 6.19 -18.41 2.26
N PRO A 94 7.23 -18.73 3.07
CA PRO A 94 8.17 -17.76 3.61
C PRO A 94 8.87 -16.88 2.56
N TYR A 95 9.13 -17.42 1.37
CA TYR A 95 9.71 -16.65 0.27
C TYR A 95 8.74 -15.58 -0.23
N LEU A 96 7.45 -15.93 -0.41
CA LEU A 96 6.42 -14.98 -0.79
C LEU A 96 6.28 -13.85 0.24
N ILE A 97 6.28 -14.19 1.53
CA ILE A 97 6.22 -13.21 2.62
C ILE A 97 7.43 -12.26 2.55
N THR A 98 8.62 -12.81 2.33
CA THR A 98 9.85 -12.03 2.24
C THR A 98 9.83 -11.08 1.05
N ASP A 99 9.38 -11.55 -0.11
CA ASP A 99 9.32 -10.75 -1.33
C ASP A 99 8.24 -9.65 -1.23
N LEU A 100 7.10 -9.96 -0.64
CA LEU A 100 6.08 -8.94 -0.36
C LEU A 100 6.60 -7.85 0.60
N ARG A 101 7.29 -8.25 1.70
CA ARG A 101 7.89 -7.29 2.62
C ARG A 101 8.93 -6.40 1.95
N ARG A 102 9.74 -6.94 1.04
CA ARG A 102 10.70 -6.18 0.23
C ARG A 102 9.97 -5.22 -0.71
N GLY A 103 8.93 -5.70 -1.39
CA GLY A 103 8.09 -4.88 -2.26
C GLY A 103 7.46 -3.71 -1.51
N LEU A 104 6.89 -3.96 -0.33
CA LEU A 104 6.32 -2.91 0.52
C LEU A 104 7.39 -1.93 1.01
N ALA A 105 8.59 -2.40 1.36
CA ALA A 105 9.69 -1.52 1.73
C ALA A 105 10.12 -0.63 0.56
N LEU A 106 10.21 -1.18 -0.65
CA LEU A 106 10.50 -0.40 -1.86
C LEU A 106 9.39 0.60 -2.18
N LEU A 107 8.13 0.24 -1.98
CA LEU A 107 7.00 1.13 -2.13
C LEU A 107 7.06 2.28 -1.12
N GLU A 108 7.31 1.98 0.14
CA GLU A 108 7.42 2.97 1.23
C GLU A 108 8.54 3.98 0.99
N TRP A 109 9.73 3.51 0.60
CA TRP A 109 10.90 4.35 0.39
C TRP A 109 11.06 4.83 -1.04
N GLY A 110 10.23 4.36 -1.95
CA GLY A 110 10.27 4.69 -3.38
C GLY A 110 10.21 6.20 -3.67
N PRO A 111 9.38 7.01 -2.99
CA PRO A 111 9.38 8.45 -3.22
C PRO A 111 10.74 9.11 -3.03
N LEU A 112 11.51 8.67 -2.02
CA LEU A 112 12.88 9.15 -1.81
C LEU A 112 13.85 8.60 -2.85
N LEU A 113 13.77 7.31 -3.14
CA LEU A 113 14.70 6.62 -4.03
C LEU A 113 14.58 7.10 -5.49
N LEU A 114 13.37 7.41 -5.91
CA LEU A 114 13.06 7.87 -7.27
C LEU A 114 13.12 9.40 -7.41
N GLY A 115 13.44 10.12 -6.33
CA GLY A 115 13.50 11.59 -6.33
C GLY A 115 12.13 12.26 -6.46
N PHE A 116 11.04 11.55 -6.17
CA PHE A 116 9.69 12.08 -6.22
C PHE A 116 9.42 13.04 -5.04
N ALA A 117 9.82 12.65 -3.83
CA ALA A 117 9.67 13.44 -2.63
C ALA A 117 10.73 13.09 -1.57
N ALA A 118 11.02 14.03 -0.68
CA ALA A 118 11.99 13.83 0.43
C ALA A 118 11.35 13.13 1.65
N ARG A 119 10.31 12.35 1.46
CA ARG A 119 9.55 11.66 2.54
C ARG A 119 9.13 10.27 2.08
N PRO A 120 8.98 9.30 2.99
CA PRO A 120 8.40 8.00 2.67
C PRO A 120 6.91 8.13 2.32
N LEU A 121 6.35 7.12 1.65
CA LEU A 121 4.98 7.13 1.14
C LEU A 121 3.95 7.47 2.24
N THR A 122 4.02 6.79 3.39
CA THR A 122 3.06 6.99 4.50
C THR A 122 3.16 8.37 5.17
N ALA A 123 4.22 9.14 4.88
CA ALA A 123 4.41 10.52 5.37
C ALA A 123 4.12 11.58 4.29
N LEU A 124 3.71 11.18 3.09
CA LEU A 124 3.32 12.12 2.03
C LEU A 124 1.94 12.71 2.30
N PRO A 125 1.68 13.94 1.83
CA PRO A 125 0.32 14.45 1.70
C PRO A 125 -0.51 13.54 0.78
N PRO A 126 -1.83 13.39 1.00
CA PRO A 126 -2.70 12.50 0.23
C PRO A 126 -2.57 12.65 -1.30
N GLU A 127 -2.60 13.88 -1.79
CA GLU A 127 -2.46 14.18 -3.23
C GLU A 127 -1.11 13.73 -3.80
N SER A 128 -0.03 13.90 -3.04
CA SER A 128 1.32 13.49 -3.45
C SER A 128 1.47 11.98 -3.41
N ALA A 129 0.87 11.31 -2.42
CA ALA A 129 0.86 9.85 -2.33
C ALA A 129 0.09 9.24 -3.50
N GLU A 130 -1.09 9.79 -3.80
CA GLU A 130 -1.91 9.38 -4.95
C GLU A 130 -1.14 9.54 -6.27
N ALA A 131 -0.55 10.72 -6.51
CA ALA A 131 0.25 10.97 -7.70
C ALA A 131 1.45 10.03 -7.82
N TYR A 132 2.13 9.73 -6.71
CA TYR A 132 3.22 8.76 -6.69
C TYR A 132 2.74 7.36 -7.05
N LEU A 133 1.69 6.86 -6.40
CA LEU A 133 1.14 5.52 -6.65
C LEU A 133 0.65 5.39 -8.10
N ALA A 134 -0.08 6.37 -8.62
CA ALA A 134 -0.52 6.40 -10.00
C ALA A 134 0.68 6.39 -10.99
N SER A 135 1.79 7.04 -10.64
CA SER A 135 3.00 7.04 -11.48
C SER A 135 3.66 5.67 -11.61
N LEU A 136 3.47 4.77 -10.63
CA LEU A 136 4.02 3.41 -10.69
C LEU A 136 3.33 2.57 -11.75
N ALA A 137 2.02 2.75 -11.95
CA ALA A 137 1.24 2.02 -12.96
C ALA A 137 1.77 2.24 -14.39
N THR A 138 2.28 3.45 -14.67
CA THR A 138 2.80 3.86 -15.98
C THR A 138 4.32 4.01 -16.02
N SER A 139 5.01 3.54 -14.99
CA SER A 139 6.46 3.66 -14.86
C SER A 139 7.18 2.98 -16.03
N ARG A 140 8.31 3.55 -16.45
CA ARG A 140 9.22 2.91 -17.42
C ARG A 140 10.00 1.73 -16.83
N LEU A 141 10.03 1.63 -15.50
CA LEU A 141 10.67 0.53 -14.78
C LEU A 141 9.70 -0.65 -14.71
N ASP A 142 10.03 -1.75 -15.38
CA ASP A 142 9.19 -2.97 -15.40
C ASP A 142 8.87 -3.47 -13.99
N PHE A 143 9.86 -3.45 -13.11
CA PHE A 143 9.67 -3.83 -11.71
C PHE A 143 8.60 -2.98 -11.00
N ALA A 144 8.58 -1.66 -11.21
CA ALA A 144 7.61 -0.78 -10.56
C ALA A 144 6.17 -1.09 -11.03
N ARG A 145 5.99 -1.35 -12.34
CA ARG A 145 4.68 -1.77 -12.88
C ARG A 145 4.26 -3.13 -12.35
N GLN A 146 5.18 -4.11 -12.29
CA GLN A 146 4.90 -5.44 -11.74
C GLN A 146 4.50 -5.36 -10.26
N LEU A 147 5.22 -4.57 -9.47
CA LEU A 147 4.89 -4.36 -8.06
C LEU A 147 3.50 -3.73 -7.91
N TYR A 148 3.20 -2.68 -8.69
CA TYR A 148 1.89 -2.05 -8.69
C TYR A 148 0.78 -3.05 -9.03
N THR A 149 0.94 -3.82 -10.10
CA THR A 149 -0.04 -4.83 -10.54
C THR A 149 -0.26 -5.91 -9.47
N ALA A 150 0.83 -6.49 -8.96
CA ALA A 150 0.74 -7.53 -7.95
C ALA A 150 0.04 -7.06 -6.66
N LEU A 151 0.36 -5.84 -6.19
CA LEU A 151 -0.30 -5.26 -5.02
C LEU A 151 -1.77 -4.92 -5.31
N SER A 152 -2.10 -4.42 -6.51
CA SER A 152 -3.48 -4.16 -6.91
C SER A 152 -4.31 -5.43 -6.93
N GLU A 153 -3.80 -6.50 -7.54
CA GLU A 153 -4.47 -7.80 -7.57
C GLU A 153 -4.68 -8.37 -6.17
N LEU A 154 -3.67 -8.27 -5.30
CA LEU A 154 -3.75 -8.74 -3.91
C LEU A 154 -4.82 -7.95 -3.12
N CYS A 155 -4.83 -6.63 -3.22
CA CYS A 155 -5.81 -5.78 -2.54
C CYS A 155 -7.23 -6.01 -3.07
N MET A 156 -7.39 -6.12 -4.39
CA MET A 156 -8.68 -6.42 -5.01
C MET A 156 -9.20 -7.80 -4.60
N LEU A 157 -8.34 -8.83 -4.60
CA LEU A 157 -8.70 -10.17 -4.15
C LEU A 157 -9.19 -10.14 -2.70
N ALA A 158 -8.47 -9.43 -1.82
CA ALA A 158 -8.86 -9.28 -0.42
C ALA A 158 -10.17 -8.52 -0.27
N PHE A 159 -10.37 -7.43 -1.03
CA PHE A 159 -11.61 -6.66 -1.00
C PHE A 159 -12.81 -7.50 -1.46
N TYR A 160 -12.70 -8.17 -2.62
CA TYR A 160 -13.78 -9.01 -3.16
C TYR A 160 -14.02 -10.31 -2.37
N SER A 161 -13.18 -10.66 -1.43
CA SER A 161 -13.45 -11.75 -0.49
C SER A 161 -14.42 -11.36 0.63
N THR A 162 -14.78 -10.08 0.74
CA THR A 162 -15.64 -9.56 1.81
C THR A 162 -17.12 -9.61 1.44
N LEU A 163 -17.99 -9.85 2.44
CA LEU A 163 -19.45 -9.85 2.26
C LEU A 163 -19.99 -8.48 1.82
N SER A 164 -19.37 -7.38 2.23
CA SER A 164 -19.76 -6.04 1.81
C SER A 164 -19.54 -5.84 0.31
N ALA A 165 -18.43 -6.31 -0.25
CA ALA A 165 -18.19 -6.29 -1.68
C ALA A 165 -19.20 -7.18 -2.44
N TRP A 166 -19.48 -8.38 -1.93
CA TRP A 166 -20.45 -9.30 -2.55
C TRP A 166 -21.85 -8.68 -2.65
N ARG A 167 -22.32 -8.07 -1.57
CA ARG A 167 -23.62 -7.38 -1.55
C ARG A 167 -23.67 -6.23 -2.55
N ALA A 168 -22.59 -5.46 -2.66
CA ALA A 168 -22.53 -4.31 -3.57
C ALA A 168 -22.59 -4.71 -5.05
N ILE A 169 -22.07 -5.90 -5.41
CA ILE A 169 -22.10 -6.42 -6.80
C ILE A 169 -23.28 -7.38 -7.06
N GLY A 170 -24.16 -7.59 -6.08
CA GLY A 170 -25.28 -8.53 -6.21
C GLY A 170 -24.85 -10.00 -6.27
N TYR A 171 -23.69 -10.34 -5.69
CA TYR A 171 -23.18 -11.71 -5.64
C TYR A 171 -23.64 -12.40 -4.34
N ASP A 172 -24.45 -13.46 -4.47
CA ASP A 172 -25.00 -14.21 -3.34
C ASP A 172 -24.02 -15.19 -2.68
N GLY A 173 -22.79 -15.23 -3.17
CA GLY A 173 -21.75 -16.14 -2.69
C GLY A 173 -21.59 -17.38 -3.57
N PRO A 174 -20.59 -18.24 -3.27
CA PRO A 174 -20.37 -19.49 -4.00
C PRO A 174 -21.60 -20.39 -3.94
N ILE A 175 -21.97 -20.99 -5.07
CA ILE A 175 -23.14 -21.91 -5.20
C ILE A 175 -23.08 -23.02 -4.14
N VAL A 176 -21.86 -23.48 -3.80
CA VAL A 176 -21.63 -24.51 -2.76
C VAL A 176 -22.12 -24.05 -1.39
N LEU A 177 -21.99 -22.76 -1.07
CA LEU A 177 -22.50 -22.17 0.18
C LEU A 177 -24.01 -21.94 0.11
N GLY A 178 -24.57 -21.72 -1.07
CA GLY A 178 -26.01 -21.63 -1.29
C GLY A 178 -26.76 -22.95 -0.99
N LEU A 179 -26.11 -24.07 -1.20
CA LEU A 179 -26.60 -25.40 -0.81
C LEU A 179 -26.43 -25.66 0.69
N ALA A 180 -25.48 -25.00 1.34
CA ALA A 180 -25.21 -25.04 2.78
C ALA A 180 -25.86 -23.85 3.53
N LYS A 181 -26.92 -23.22 2.98
CA LYS A 181 -27.76 -22.26 3.72
C LYS A 181 -28.56 -22.96 4.83
N SER A 182 -27.89 -23.83 5.56
CA SER A 182 -28.24 -24.18 6.91
C SER A 182 -27.77 -23.05 7.81
N ALA A 183 -28.63 -22.64 8.70
CA ALA A 183 -28.60 -21.56 9.66
C ALA A 183 -27.28 -21.35 10.50
N GLU A 184 -26.17 -21.90 10.12
CA GLU A 184 -24.95 -21.95 10.93
C GLU A 184 -23.97 -20.82 10.62
N TRP A 185 -23.97 -20.30 9.41
CA TRP A 185 -23.10 -19.18 9.07
C TRP A 185 -23.79 -17.80 9.25
N GLU A 186 -25.13 -17.76 9.34
CA GLU A 186 -25.86 -16.56 9.76
C GLU A 186 -25.68 -16.22 11.25
N ARG A 187 -25.06 -17.15 12.01
CA ARG A 187 -24.83 -17.03 13.47
C ARG A 187 -23.38 -16.67 13.83
N ARG A 188 -22.50 -16.41 12.89
CA ARG A 188 -21.14 -15.94 13.08
C ARG A 188 -21.00 -14.56 12.47
#